data_65e15a43f7659aacbf659ad1be9bd67e
#
_entry.id   65e15a43f7659aacbf659ad1be9bd67e
#
_cell.length_a   1.000
_cell.length_b   1.000
_cell.length_c   1.000
_cell.angle_alpha   90.00
_cell.angle_beta   90.00
_cell.angle_gamma   90.00
#
_symmetry.space_group_name_H-M   'P 1'
#
loop_
_entity.id
_entity.type
_entity.pdbx_description
1 polymer ?
#
loop_
_entity_poly.entity_id
_entity_poly.type
_entity_poly.pdbx_seq_one_letter_code
_entity_poly.pdbx_strand_id
1 'polypeptide(L)'
;MERIFEPFFTKKAMGRGGTGLGMALVWGTIQDHKGYIHVHSTPGVGTTFELYLPVTREAVRDDVEPINIDACLANGEKILIVDDINYQREIASCMLQKLGYVTDAVASGEEAVEYIQNNEVDLIVLDMIMDPGIDGLETYRRIKKLRPDQKAIIASGFSEGTRVKKAQKLGAGAYVKKPYTIEKIAQALQAELKN
;
A
#
# COMPACT_ATOMS: atom_id res chain seq x y z
N MET A 1 20.55 -25.49 12.39
CA MET A 1 19.34 -24.62 12.36
C MET A 1 19.58 -23.25 13.00
N GLU A 2 20.54 -23.11 13.90
CA GLU A 2 20.78 -21.89 14.69
C GLU A 2 21.14 -20.64 13.86
N ARG A 3 21.69 -20.82 12.67
CA ARG A 3 22.19 -19.70 11.86
C ARG A 3 21.16 -19.02 10.95
N ILE A 4 19.94 -19.52 10.84
CA ILE A 4 18.94 -18.95 9.92
C ILE A 4 18.49 -17.53 10.29
N PHE A 5 18.69 -17.15 11.56
CA PHE A 5 18.37 -15.83 12.09
C PHE A 5 19.56 -14.87 12.10
N GLU A 6 20.78 -15.35 11.71
CA GLU A 6 21.94 -14.47 11.59
C GLU A 6 21.76 -13.52 10.41
N PRO A 7 22.01 -12.20 10.57
CA PRO A 7 22.00 -11.27 9.46
C PRO A 7 22.95 -11.70 8.34
N PHE A 8 22.51 -11.53 7.09
CA PHE A 8 23.27 -11.89 5.88
C PHE A 8 23.51 -13.37 5.65
N PHE A 9 23.00 -14.25 6.52
CA PHE A 9 23.11 -15.68 6.29
C PHE A 9 22.20 -16.12 5.14
N THR A 10 22.78 -16.63 4.06
CA THR A 10 22.07 -17.20 2.91
C THR A 10 22.89 -18.32 2.28
N LYS A 11 22.23 -19.39 1.82
CA LYS A 11 22.84 -20.45 1.01
C LYS A 11 22.67 -20.22 -0.50
N LYS A 12 21.97 -19.15 -0.91
CA LYS A 12 21.79 -18.82 -2.32
C LYS A 12 23.03 -18.10 -2.85
N ALA A 13 23.42 -18.43 -4.07
CA ALA A 13 24.54 -17.76 -4.74
C ALA A 13 24.25 -16.27 -4.92
N MET A 14 25.28 -15.44 -4.74
CA MET A 14 25.21 -13.99 -4.98
C MET A 14 24.58 -13.69 -6.36
N GLY A 15 23.54 -12.85 -6.38
CA GLY A 15 22.87 -12.42 -7.61
C GLY A 15 21.56 -13.12 -7.97
N ARG A 16 21.14 -14.17 -7.24
CA ARG A 16 19.84 -14.83 -7.43
C ARG A 16 18.99 -14.87 -6.16
N GLY A 17 18.65 -13.69 -5.65
CA GLY A 17 17.57 -13.47 -4.69
C GLY A 17 17.92 -13.71 -3.21
N GLY A 18 17.67 -12.70 -2.41
CA GLY A 18 17.66 -12.72 -0.94
C GLY A 18 18.95 -12.19 -0.31
N THR A 19 18.84 -11.07 0.40
CA THR A 19 19.96 -10.43 1.15
C THR A 19 20.35 -11.18 2.42
N GLY A 20 19.65 -12.26 2.80
CA GLY A 20 19.84 -12.97 4.08
C GLY A 20 19.38 -12.16 5.30
N LEU A 21 18.64 -11.07 5.09
CA LEU A 21 18.15 -10.20 6.17
C LEU A 21 16.73 -10.56 6.64
N GLY A 22 15.93 -11.25 5.83
CA GLY A 22 14.51 -11.49 6.12
C GLY A 22 14.27 -12.23 7.44
N MET A 23 14.98 -13.33 7.69
CA MET A 23 14.81 -14.10 8.93
C MET A 23 15.40 -13.40 10.16
N ALA A 24 16.46 -12.60 9.99
CA ALA A 24 16.99 -11.76 11.06
C ALA A 24 15.97 -10.67 11.47
N LEU A 25 15.26 -10.08 10.50
CA LEU A 25 14.20 -9.11 10.78
C LEU A 25 13.02 -9.77 11.51
N VAL A 26 12.58 -10.94 11.06
CA VAL A 26 11.54 -11.73 11.75
C VAL A 26 11.93 -11.99 13.19
N TRP A 27 13.17 -12.45 13.43
CA TRP A 27 13.69 -12.68 14.77
C TRP A 27 13.64 -11.41 15.63
N GLY A 28 14.18 -10.28 15.11
CA GLY A 28 14.16 -8.99 15.80
C GLY A 28 12.73 -8.57 16.18
N THR A 29 11.80 -8.67 15.23
CA THR A 29 10.38 -8.32 15.47
C THR A 29 9.77 -9.16 16.58
N ILE A 30 10.02 -10.49 16.59
CA ILE A 30 9.50 -11.37 17.64
C ILE A 30 10.12 -11.04 19.00
N GLN A 31 11.43 -10.73 19.06
CA GLN A 31 12.10 -10.33 20.31
C GLN A 31 11.55 -8.99 20.84
N ASP A 32 11.33 -8.00 19.98
CA ASP A 32 10.75 -6.70 20.34
C ASP A 32 9.35 -6.86 20.95
N HIS A 33 8.60 -7.85 20.47
CA HIS A 33 7.30 -8.24 21.05
C HIS A 33 7.42 -9.20 22.26
N LYS A 34 8.65 -9.44 22.78
CA LYS A 34 8.92 -10.39 23.89
C LYS A 34 8.39 -11.80 23.60
N GLY A 35 8.34 -12.15 22.33
CA GLY A 35 7.88 -13.45 21.86
C GLY A 35 9.00 -14.48 21.73
N TYR A 36 8.61 -15.68 21.35
CA TYR A 36 9.50 -16.79 21.08
C TYR A 36 9.16 -17.43 19.74
N ILE A 37 10.19 -17.90 19.01
CA ILE A 37 10.04 -18.59 17.73
C ILE A 37 10.70 -19.97 17.79
N HIS A 38 9.96 -20.98 17.38
CA HIS A 38 10.45 -22.35 17.24
C HIS A 38 10.38 -22.78 15.78
N VAL A 39 11.39 -23.54 15.33
CA VAL A 39 11.51 -23.95 13.93
C VAL A 39 11.74 -25.46 13.83
N HIS A 40 10.85 -26.13 13.13
CA HIS A 40 11.00 -27.51 12.70
C HIS A 40 11.22 -27.57 11.20
N SER A 41 12.27 -28.22 10.74
CA SER A 41 12.55 -28.38 9.32
C SER A 41 13.10 -29.75 9.00
N THR A 42 12.47 -30.39 8.00
CA THR A 42 12.94 -31.66 7.46
C THR A 42 13.22 -31.48 5.97
N PRO A 43 14.47 -31.71 5.51
CA PRO A 43 14.82 -31.60 4.10
C PRO A 43 13.90 -32.45 3.21
N GLY A 44 13.38 -31.88 2.14
CA GLY A 44 12.46 -32.55 1.20
C GLY A 44 11.02 -32.69 1.69
N VAL A 45 10.71 -32.36 2.95
CA VAL A 45 9.36 -32.40 3.54
C VAL A 45 8.79 -30.99 3.70
N GLY A 46 9.55 -30.09 4.38
CA GLY A 46 9.11 -28.72 4.61
C GLY A 46 9.67 -28.10 5.88
N THR A 47 9.22 -26.89 6.17
CA THR A 47 9.60 -26.11 7.36
C THR A 47 8.35 -25.57 8.03
N THR A 48 8.25 -25.74 9.33
CA THR A 48 7.20 -25.20 10.19
C THR A 48 7.82 -24.19 11.15
N PHE A 49 7.23 -23.00 11.23
CA PHE A 49 7.55 -21.96 12.19
C PHE A 49 6.42 -21.83 13.20
N GLU A 50 6.73 -21.94 14.48
CA GLU A 50 5.79 -21.73 15.57
C GLU A 50 6.16 -20.44 16.29
N LEU A 51 5.23 -19.50 16.35
CA LEU A 51 5.41 -18.17 16.93
C LEU A 51 4.58 -18.06 18.19
N TYR A 52 5.22 -17.72 19.29
CA TYR A 52 4.58 -17.53 20.59
C TYR A 52 4.70 -16.05 20.97
N LEU A 53 3.58 -15.37 21.13
CA LEU A 53 3.53 -13.97 21.55
C LEU A 53 2.84 -13.86 22.91
N PRO A 54 3.33 -12.98 23.82
CA PRO A 54 2.66 -12.74 25.09
C PRO A 54 1.25 -12.21 24.86
N VAL A 55 0.29 -12.72 25.62
CA VAL A 55 -1.06 -12.20 25.60
C VAL A 55 -1.09 -10.84 26.31
N THR A 56 -1.61 -9.81 25.64
CA THR A 56 -1.97 -8.57 26.32
C THR A 56 -3.39 -8.66 26.84
N ARG A 57 -3.60 -8.10 28.05
CA ARG A 57 -4.93 -7.89 28.63
C ARG A 57 -5.36 -6.44 28.59
N GLU A 58 -4.55 -5.59 27.98
CA GLU A 58 -4.94 -4.21 27.72
C GLU A 58 -6.12 -4.22 26.74
N ALA A 59 -7.12 -3.41 27.05
CA ALA A 59 -8.22 -3.22 26.13
C ALA A 59 -7.67 -2.73 24.80
N VAL A 60 -8.07 -3.36 23.71
CA VAL A 60 -7.81 -2.82 22.37
C VAL A 60 -8.39 -1.42 22.35
N ARG A 61 -7.53 -0.41 22.19
CA ARG A 61 -8.01 0.93 21.93
C ARG A 61 -8.60 0.91 20.54
N ASP A 62 -9.91 0.78 20.47
CA ASP A 62 -10.67 1.04 19.24
C ASP A 62 -10.63 2.56 18.99
N ASP A 63 -9.43 3.08 18.66
CA ASP A 63 -9.28 4.48 18.21
C ASP A 63 -9.88 4.70 16.80
N VAL A 64 -10.53 3.68 16.29
CA VAL A 64 -11.28 3.76 15.03
C VAL A 64 -12.74 3.54 15.38
N GLU A 65 -13.54 4.60 15.32
CA GLU A 65 -15.00 4.42 15.25
C GLU A 65 -15.31 3.36 14.18
N PRO A 66 -16.19 2.38 14.48
CA PRO A 66 -16.51 1.35 13.50
C PRO A 66 -17.05 2.05 12.25
N ILE A 67 -16.24 2.05 11.20
CA ILE A 67 -16.64 2.65 9.94
C ILE A 67 -17.76 1.79 9.39
N ASN A 68 -18.89 2.42 9.17
CA ASN A 68 -19.97 1.77 8.45
C ASN A 68 -19.55 1.60 6.98
N ILE A 69 -18.98 0.42 6.65
CA ILE A 69 -18.52 0.08 5.30
C ILE A 69 -19.68 0.18 4.30
N ASP A 70 -20.92 -0.14 4.73
CA ASP A 70 -22.11 -0.02 3.88
C ASP A 70 -22.37 1.44 3.46
N ALA A 71 -21.95 2.41 4.27
CA ALA A 71 -22.02 3.81 3.91
C ALA A 71 -20.92 4.25 2.94
N CYS A 72 -19.91 3.41 2.72
CA CYS A 72 -18.77 3.65 1.82
C CYS A 72 -18.88 2.86 0.50
N LEU A 73 -20.02 2.21 0.26
CA LEU A 73 -20.24 1.51 -1.01
C LEU A 73 -20.32 2.51 -2.16
N ALA A 74 -19.68 2.15 -3.25
CA ALA A 74 -19.64 2.91 -4.49
C ALA A 74 -20.98 2.79 -5.25
N ASN A 75 -21.25 3.78 -6.08
CA ASN A 75 -22.35 3.77 -7.05
C ASN A 75 -21.84 3.55 -8.49
N GLY A 76 -20.71 2.88 -8.63
CA GLY A 76 -20.07 2.57 -9.91
C GLY A 76 -19.01 3.58 -10.33
N GLU A 77 -18.55 4.44 -9.41
CA GLU A 77 -17.47 5.39 -9.71
C GLU A 77 -16.20 4.67 -10.16
N LYS A 78 -15.52 5.26 -11.13
CA LYS A 78 -14.33 4.71 -11.76
C LYS A 78 -13.06 5.27 -11.12
N ILE A 79 -12.22 4.38 -10.60
CA ILE A 79 -10.98 4.73 -9.90
C ILE A 79 -9.77 4.24 -10.70
N LEU A 80 -8.83 5.14 -10.98
CA LEU A 80 -7.52 4.78 -11.53
C LEU A 80 -6.51 4.59 -10.40
N ILE A 81 -5.88 3.42 -10.35
CA ILE A 81 -4.81 3.10 -9.40
C ILE A 81 -3.47 3.26 -10.12
N VAL A 82 -2.58 4.09 -9.54
CA VAL A 82 -1.24 4.38 -10.09
C VAL A 82 -0.19 4.00 -9.07
N ASP A 83 0.56 2.93 -9.33
CA ASP A 83 1.55 2.36 -8.42
C ASP A 83 2.52 1.49 -9.23
N ASP A 84 3.83 1.60 -9.05
CA ASP A 84 4.83 0.82 -9.81
C ASP A 84 4.88 -0.65 -9.37
N ILE A 85 4.41 -0.96 -8.17
CA ILE A 85 4.48 -2.30 -7.58
C ILE A 85 3.22 -3.11 -7.91
N ASN A 86 3.35 -4.16 -8.72
CA ASN A 86 2.23 -4.96 -9.21
C ASN A 86 1.30 -5.49 -8.11
N TYR A 87 1.84 -6.11 -7.06
CA TYR A 87 1.02 -6.67 -5.99
C TYR A 87 0.24 -5.59 -5.22
N GLN A 88 0.75 -4.36 -5.13
CA GLN A 88 0.06 -3.24 -4.50
C GLN A 88 -1.14 -2.80 -5.35
N ARG A 89 -0.98 -2.73 -6.68
CA ARG A 89 -2.09 -2.49 -7.61
C ARG A 89 -3.19 -3.54 -7.47
N GLU A 90 -2.81 -4.82 -7.42
CA GLU A 90 -3.76 -5.94 -7.27
C GLU A 90 -4.53 -5.87 -5.95
N ILE A 91 -3.83 -5.60 -4.83
CA ILE A 91 -4.46 -5.46 -3.51
C ILE A 91 -5.42 -4.26 -3.50
N ALA A 92 -4.98 -3.10 -3.98
CA ALA A 92 -5.81 -1.90 -4.05
C ALA A 92 -7.05 -2.15 -4.92
N SER A 93 -6.89 -2.73 -6.11
CA SER A 93 -8.02 -3.07 -6.99
C SER A 93 -9.01 -4.02 -6.31
N CYS A 94 -8.51 -5.07 -5.66
CA CYS A 94 -9.35 -6.03 -4.95
C CYS A 94 -10.16 -5.36 -3.81
N MET A 95 -9.52 -4.48 -3.04
CA MET A 95 -10.18 -3.73 -1.96
C MET A 95 -11.29 -2.82 -2.50
N LEU A 96 -11.00 -2.07 -3.57
CA LEU A 96 -11.94 -1.11 -4.14
C LEU A 96 -13.10 -1.79 -4.87
N GLN A 97 -12.84 -2.88 -5.58
CA GLN A 97 -13.89 -3.69 -6.21
C GLN A 97 -14.85 -4.31 -5.19
N LYS A 98 -14.35 -4.73 -4.02
CA LYS A 98 -15.22 -5.18 -2.91
C LYS A 98 -16.15 -4.09 -2.37
N LEU A 99 -15.76 -2.82 -2.51
CA LEU A 99 -16.56 -1.66 -2.17
C LEU A 99 -17.50 -1.22 -3.30
N GLY A 100 -17.46 -1.90 -4.47
CA GLY A 100 -18.31 -1.61 -5.62
C GLY A 100 -17.74 -0.61 -6.61
N TYR A 101 -16.50 -0.14 -6.44
CA TYR A 101 -15.85 0.74 -7.41
C TYR A 101 -15.43 -0.03 -8.67
N VAL A 102 -15.47 0.64 -9.82
CA VAL A 102 -14.83 0.16 -11.05
C VAL A 102 -13.38 0.60 -11.04
N THR A 103 -12.43 -0.32 -11.25
CA THR A 103 -11.01 -0.01 -11.12
C THR A 103 -10.24 -0.31 -12.39
N ASP A 104 -9.40 0.63 -12.80
CA ASP A 104 -8.29 0.42 -13.73
C ASP A 104 -6.96 0.68 -13.00
N ALA A 105 -5.87 0.08 -13.48
CA ALA A 105 -4.58 0.20 -12.85
C ALA A 105 -3.46 0.35 -13.88
N VAL A 106 -2.51 1.24 -13.59
CA VAL A 106 -1.33 1.51 -14.42
C VAL A 106 -0.06 1.50 -13.58
N ALA A 107 1.08 1.20 -14.23
CA ALA A 107 2.32 0.91 -13.53
C ALA A 107 3.26 2.12 -13.42
N SER A 108 2.93 3.24 -14.04
CA SER A 108 3.80 4.43 -14.03
C SER A 108 3.01 5.72 -14.13
N GLY A 109 3.68 6.83 -13.80
CA GLY A 109 3.11 8.16 -13.95
C GLY A 109 2.87 8.53 -15.41
N GLU A 110 3.73 8.08 -16.31
CA GLU A 110 3.60 8.28 -17.76
C GLU A 110 2.33 7.59 -18.29
N GLU A 111 2.15 6.32 -17.93
CA GLU A 111 0.94 5.57 -18.29
C GLU A 111 -0.33 6.23 -17.71
N ALA A 112 -0.26 6.76 -16.49
CA ALA A 112 -1.38 7.47 -15.89
C ALA A 112 -1.75 8.74 -16.68
N VAL A 113 -0.78 9.52 -17.11
CA VAL A 113 -1.00 10.71 -17.93
C VAL A 113 -1.61 10.35 -19.29
N GLU A 114 -1.10 9.30 -19.95
CA GLU A 114 -1.64 8.80 -21.21
C GLU A 114 -3.07 8.26 -21.03
N TYR A 115 -3.30 7.50 -19.96
CA TYR A 115 -4.62 6.96 -19.65
C TYR A 115 -5.67 8.06 -19.50
N ILE A 116 -5.36 9.13 -18.76
CA ILE A 116 -6.26 10.25 -18.49
C ILE A 116 -6.57 11.07 -19.77
N GLN A 117 -5.69 11.06 -20.77
CA GLN A 117 -5.99 11.72 -22.06
C GLN A 117 -7.17 11.05 -22.77
N ASN A 118 -7.29 9.73 -22.68
CA ASN A 118 -8.22 8.93 -23.46
C ASN A 118 -9.40 8.39 -22.66
N ASN A 119 -9.34 8.45 -21.32
CA ASN A 119 -10.34 7.86 -20.44
C ASN A 119 -10.77 8.83 -19.34
N GLU A 120 -12.02 8.74 -18.94
CA GLU A 120 -12.52 9.47 -17.77
C GLU A 120 -12.47 8.56 -16.53
N VAL A 121 -12.08 9.18 -15.40
CA VAL A 121 -12.11 8.55 -14.09
C VAL A 121 -12.58 9.58 -13.06
N ASP A 122 -13.30 9.11 -12.06
CA ASP A 122 -13.84 9.98 -11.01
C ASP A 122 -12.75 10.37 -10.01
N LEU A 123 -11.80 9.45 -9.74
CA LEU A 123 -10.72 9.72 -8.80
C LEU A 123 -9.48 8.85 -9.11
N ILE A 124 -8.32 9.36 -8.71
CA ILE A 124 -7.03 8.65 -8.83
C ILE A 124 -6.51 8.29 -7.44
N VAL A 125 -6.10 7.03 -7.25
CA VAL A 125 -5.28 6.61 -6.11
C VAL A 125 -3.84 6.60 -6.59
N LEU A 126 -3.02 7.52 -6.07
CA LEU A 126 -1.71 7.84 -6.62
C LEU A 126 -0.59 7.55 -5.61
N ASP A 127 0.34 6.67 -5.97
CA ASP A 127 1.60 6.57 -5.23
C ASP A 127 2.50 7.78 -5.52
N MET A 128 3.21 8.21 -4.47
CA MET A 128 4.15 9.34 -4.58
C MET A 128 5.56 8.92 -5.00
N ILE A 129 5.89 7.64 -4.89
CA ILE A 129 7.21 7.11 -5.18
C ILE A 129 7.05 6.00 -6.20
N MET A 130 7.43 6.30 -7.41
CA MET A 130 7.42 5.34 -8.52
C MET A 130 8.79 5.42 -9.23
N ASP A 131 9.39 4.28 -9.49
CA ASP A 131 10.70 4.16 -10.13
C ASP A 131 10.72 2.93 -11.05
N PRO A 132 11.14 3.06 -12.33
CA PRO A 132 11.64 4.28 -12.97
C PRO A 132 10.52 5.19 -13.50
N GLY A 133 10.83 6.47 -13.73
CA GLY A 133 9.95 7.42 -14.39
C GLY A 133 9.63 8.67 -13.58
N ILE A 134 8.50 9.32 -13.88
CA ILE A 134 8.06 10.49 -13.13
C ILE A 134 7.42 10.08 -11.79
N ASP A 135 7.71 10.85 -10.74
CA ASP A 135 7.12 10.63 -9.42
C ASP A 135 5.63 11.05 -9.37
N GLY A 136 4.94 10.69 -8.28
CA GLY A 136 3.51 11.00 -8.15
C GLY A 136 3.20 12.49 -8.17
N LEU A 137 4.10 13.36 -7.66
CA LEU A 137 3.90 14.79 -7.70
C LEU A 137 3.92 15.34 -9.15
N GLU A 138 4.90 14.91 -9.94
CA GLU A 138 5.00 15.32 -11.34
C GLU A 138 3.86 14.73 -12.18
N THR A 139 3.50 13.47 -11.90
CA THR A 139 2.32 12.82 -12.49
C THR A 139 1.06 13.65 -12.27
N TYR A 140 0.77 13.98 -11.01
CA TYR A 140 -0.42 14.76 -10.68
C TYR A 140 -0.39 16.16 -11.30
N ARG A 141 0.78 16.82 -11.32
CA ARG A 141 0.94 18.12 -11.97
C ARG A 141 0.62 18.05 -13.46
N ARG A 142 1.02 17.01 -14.18
CA ARG A 142 0.71 16.81 -15.60
C ARG A 142 -0.78 16.53 -15.80
N ILE A 143 -1.36 15.69 -14.97
CA ILE A 143 -2.79 15.38 -15.00
C ILE A 143 -3.63 16.65 -14.76
N LYS A 144 -3.28 17.48 -13.79
CA LYS A 144 -3.98 18.75 -13.52
C LYS A 144 -3.91 19.76 -14.67
N LYS A 145 -2.89 19.70 -15.53
CA LYS A 145 -2.83 20.51 -16.76
C LYS A 145 -3.82 20.02 -17.82
N LEU A 146 -4.07 18.71 -17.87
CA LEU A 146 -5.02 18.10 -18.81
C LEU A 146 -6.46 18.21 -18.29
N ARG A 147 -6.63 17.94 -17.00
CA ARG A 147 -7.93 17.97 -16.30
C ARG A 147 -7.79 18.72 -14.97
N PRO A 148 -8.08 20.02 -14.94
CA PRO A 148 -7.94 20.85 -13.74
C PRO A 148 -8.74 20.36 -12.54
N ASP A 149 -9.90 19.72 -12.77
CA ASP A 149 -10.80 19.26 -11.72
C ASP A 149 -10.56 17.79 -11.32
N GLN A 150 -9.53 17.12 -11.88
CA GLN A 150 -9.26 15.71 -11.55
C GLN A 150 -8.96 15.53 -10.06
N LYS A 151 -9.80 14.73 -9.41
CA LYS A 151 -9.65 14.35 -8.01
C LYS A 151 -8.58 13.27 -7.87
N ALA A 152 -7.83 13.33 -6.77
CA ALA A 152 -6.87 12.28 -6.42
C ALA A 152 -6.70 12.18 -4.90
N ILE A 153 -6.50 10.96 -4.39
CA ILE A 153 -5.94 10.70 -3.07
C ILE A 153 -4.52 10.18 -3.20
N ILE A 154 -3.71 10.45 -2.19
CA ILE A 154 -2.32 10.04 -2.17
C ILE A 154 -2.17 8.80 -1.29
N ALA A 155 -1.60 7.72 -1.82
CA ALA A 155 -1.28 6.51 -1.09
C ALA A 155 0.24 6.28 -1.11
N SER A 156 0.94 6.41 0.03
CA SER A 156 2.40 6.25 0.07
C SER A 156 2.90 5.58 1.36
N GLY A 157 4.01 4.84 1.25
CA GLY A 157 4.64 4.14 2.38
C GLY A 157 5.44 5.05 3.32
N PHE A 158 5.81 6.25 2.87
CA PHE A 158 6.56 7.20 3.69
C PHE A 158 5.63 8.17 4.42
N SER A 159 6.13 8.78 5.51
CA SER A 159 5.38 9.79 6.24
C SER A 159 5.03 10.98 5.32
N GLU A 160 4.00 11.72 5.70
CA GLU A 160 3.52 12.91 5.02
C GLU A 160 4.64 13.94 4.76
N GLY A 161 5.35 13.75 3.67
CA GLY A 161 6.55 14.51 3.32
C GLY A 161 6.22 15.77 2.50
N THR A 162 7.28 16.52 2.16
CA THR A 162 7.16 17.75 1.35
C THR A 162 6.45 17.52 0.01
N ARG A 163 6.59 16.34 -0.61
CA ARG A 163 5.93 15.98 -1.89
C ARG A 163 4.42 15.86 -1.72
N VAL A 164 3.96 15.18 -0.66
CA VAL A 164 2.53 15.04 -0.34
C VAL A 164 1.90 16.42 -0.16
N LYS A 165 2.51 17.28 0.68
CA LYS A 165 2.03 18.65 0.89
C LYS A 165 1.98 19.50 -0.39
N LYS A 166 2.95 19.29 -1.30
CA LYS A 166 2.94 19.97 -2.61
C LYS A 166 1.80 19.46 -3.51
N ALA A 167 1.53 18.16 -3.53
CA ALA A 167 0.42 17.59 -4.28
C ALA A 167 -0.93 18.07 -3.72
N GLN A 168 -1.08 18.13 -2.40
CA GLN A 168 -2.27 18.69 -1.75
C GLN A 168 -2.49 20.17 -2.09
N LYS A 169 -1.43 20.98 -2.18
CA LYS A 169 -1.52 22.37 -2.66
C LYS A 169 -1.96 22.49 -4.14
N LEU A 170 -1.76 21.44 -4.93
CA LEU A 170 -2.26 21.34 -6.29
C LEU A 170 -3.71 20.82 -6.35
N GLY A 171 -4.33 20.55 -5.21
CA GLY A 171 -5.71 20.06 -5.11
C GLY A 171 -5.84 18.55 -4.95
N ALA A 172 -4.76 17.82 -4.61
CA ALA A 172 -4.91 16.43 -4.18
C ALA A 172 -5.54 16.39 -2.78
N GLY A 173 -6.44 15.44 -2.58
CA GLY A 173 -7.16 15.26 -1.32
C GLY A 173 -6.36 14.54 -0.25
N ALA A 174 -7.02 13.59 0.42
CA ALA A 174 -6.47 12.90 1.57
C ALA A 174 -5.17 12.14 1.27
N TYR A 175 -4.32 12.06 2.30
CA TYR A 175 -3.16 11.18 2.33
C TYR A 175 -3.51 9.90 3.10
N VAL A 176 -3.23 8.75 2.51
CA VAL A 176 -3.41 7.42 3.10
C VAL A 176 -2.05 6.73 3.19
N LYS A 177 -1.62 6.44 4.42
CA LYS A 177 -0.34 5.76 4.65
C LYS A 177 -0.44 4.27 4.32
N LYS A 178 0.47 3.76 3.50
CA LYS A 178 0.64 2.33 3.25
C LYS A 178 1.40 1.65 4.42
N PRO A 179 1.06 0.40 4.82
CA PRO A 179 -0.12 -0.35 4.39
C PRO A 179 -1.41 0.25 4.96
N TYR A 180 -2.46 0.29 4.16
CA TYR A 180 -3.78 0.78 4.58
C TYR A 180 -4.78 -0.37 4.67
N THR A 181 -5.83 -0.16 5.47
CA THR A 181 -6.98 -1.06 5.55
C THR A 181 -8.06 -0.62 4.57
N ILE A 182 -9.01 -1.51 4.28
CA ILE A 182 -10.15 -1.22 3.39
C ILE A 182 -10.97 -0.04 3.91
N GLU A 183 -11.09 0.09 5.23
CA GLU A 183 -11.84 1.17 5.88
C GLU A 183 -11.17 2.53 5.64
N LYS A 184 -9.84 2.60 5.81
CA LYS A 184 -9.09 3.86 5.65
C LYS A 184 -9.12 4.37 4.22
N ILE A 185 -8.95 3.47 3.24
CA ILE A 185 -9.01 3.89 1.84
C ILE A 185 -10.44 4.26 1.44
N ALA A 186 -11.45 3.53 1.93
CA ALA A 186 -12.86 3.83 1.69
C ALA A 186 -13.24 5.22 2.19
N GLN A 187 -12.85 5.58 3.42
CA GLN A 187 -13.09 6.92 3.98
C GLN A 187 -12.44 8.02 3.13
N ALA A 188 -11.18 7.82 2.74
CA ALA A 188 -10.45 8.81 1.96
C ALA A 188 -11.11 9.04 0.58
N LEU A 189 -11.50 7.95 -0.09
CA LEU A 189 -12.20 8.02 -1.38
C LEU A 189 -13.54 8.74 -1.23
N GLN A 190 -14.36 8.35 -0.25
CA GLN A 190 -15.69 8.92 -0.06
C GLN A 190 -15.63 10.41 0.29
N ALA A 191 -14.68 10.81 1.14
CA ALA A 191 -14.48 12.21 1.47
C ALA A 191 -14.15 13.05 0.23
N GLU A 192 -13.33 12.52 -0.68
CA GLU A 192 -12.90 13.23 -1.88
C GLU A 192 -13.97 13.21 -2.98
N LEU A 193 -14.71 12.11 -3.14
CA LEU A 193 -15.77 12.00 -4.15
C LEU A 193 -16.98 12.90 -3.84
N LYS A 194 -17.26 13.17 -2.55
CA LYS A 194 -18.37 14.04 -2.13
C LYS A 194 -18.08 15.54 -2.22
N ASN A 195 -16.81 15.92 -2.27
CA ASN A 195 -16.38 17.33 -2.45
C ASN A 195 -16.48 17.73 -3.93
#